data_785f568f7cebb3ec08b6555490b60c8b
#
_entry.id   785f568f7cebb3ec08b6555490b60c8b
#
_cell.length_a   1.000
_cell.length_b   1.000
_cell.length_c   1.000
_cell.angle_alpha   90.00
_cell.angle_beta   90.00
_cell.angle_gamma   90.00
#
_symmetry.space_group_name_H-M   'P 1'
#
loop_
_entity.id
_entity.type
_entity.pdbx_description
1 polymer ?
#
loop_
_entity_poly.entity_id
_entity_poly.type
_entity_poly.pdbx_seq_one_letter_code
_entity_poly.pdbx_strand_id
1 'polypeptide(L)'
;MYDVINVCLDVIVALGQGYCLQYFLGSFLEGREKDRRINGLLVMVVYGVLRLGINFILPADNESIRTVGKITLMFVIIVLLALLFYKGVQAITAFLAITFMAVSEITFFLSYMLMQIGGNLFDLWVWLLEKGYIAVDTFEWIVQISATFLQIIFYGIFLVLLYFALRKIIRSFSDKDYRIQRTELYFLLVPGTVGLLVCLLLRTIMITIENDMPKLLCDRYPILSIIVPAILILSLLSILYVDRKSTRLNSSHASKSRMPSSA
;
A
#
# COMPACT_ATOMS: atom_id res chain seq x y z
N MET A 1 -0.96 0.37 -29.14
CA MET A 1 0.34 0.46 -28.43
C MET A 1 0.16 0.87 -26.96
N TYR A 2 -0.74 1.79 -26.66
CA TYR A 2 -1.06 2.28 -25.31
C TYR A 2 -1.55 1.17 -24.37
N ASP A 3 -2.51 0.36 -24.81
CA ASP A 3 -3.06 -0.73 -23.99
C ASP A 3 -2.00 -1.75 -23.58
N VAL A 4 -1.02 -2.01 -24.45
CA VAL A 4 0.07 -2.93 -24.14
C VAL A 4 0.98 -2.38 -23.04
N ILE A 5 1.29 -1.07 -23.07
CA ILE A 5 2.11 -0.42 -22.05
C ILE A 5 1.40 -0.46 -20.68
N ASN A 6 0.11 -0.14 -20.66
CA ASN A 6 -0.69 -0.18 -19.42
C ASN A 6 -0.75 -1.61 -18.83
N VAL A 7 -0.98 -2.61 -19.66
CA VAL A 7 -0.95 -4.02 -19.22
C VAL A 7 0.43 -4.40 -18.68
N CYS A 8 1.51 -4.00 -19.34
CA CYS A 8 2.87 -4.27 -18.85
C CYS A 8 3.12 -3.58 -17.50
N LEU A 9 2.67 -2.35 -17.33
CA LEU A 9 2.80 -1.63 -16.06
C LEU A 9 1.99 -2.32 -14.95
N ASP A 10 0.76 -2.74 -15.22
CA ASP A 10 -0.07 -3.47 -14.26
C ASP A 10 0.59 -4.78 -13.82
N VAL A 11 1.21 -5.51 -14.76
CA VAL A 11 1.96 -6.73 -14.46
C VAL A 11 3.17 -6.42 -13.56
N ILE A 12 3.95 -5.40 -13.90
CA ILE A 12 5.13 -4.99 -13.11
C ILE A 12 4.71 -4.60 -11.70
N VAL A 13 3.64 -3.82 -11.56
CA VAL A 13 3.12 -3.41 -10.24
C VAL A 13 2.59 -4.60 -9.46
N ALA A 14 1.88 -5.52 -10.10
CA ALA A 14 1.36 -6.73 -9.45
C ALA A 14 2.51 -7.61 -8.92
N LEU A 15 3.55 -7.82 -9.73
CA LEU A 15 4.74 -8.56 -9.31
C LEU A 15 5.54 -7.82 -8.22
N GLY A 16 5.69 -6.50 -8.34
CA GLY A 16 6.36 -5.68 -7.33
C GLY A 16 5.66 -5.73 -5.98
N GLN A 17 4.33 -5.65 -5.95
CA GLN A 17 3.57 -5.84 -4.71
C GLN A 17 3.66 -7.28 -4.18
N GLY A 18 3.61 -8.28 -5.06
CA GLY A 18 3.81 -9.68 -4.69
C GLY A 18 5.20 -9.91 -4.06
N TYR A 19 6.24 -9.26 -4.60
CA TYR A 19 7.57 -9.26 -3.99
C TYR A 19 7.57 -8.62 -2.60
N CYS A 20 6.93 -7.47 -2.43
CA CYS A 20 6.79 -6.80 -1.14
C CYS A 20 6.04 -7.67 -0.12
N LEU A 21 4.95 -8.33 -0.56
CA LEU A 21 4.18 -9.26 0.27
C LEU A 21 5.04 -10.46 0.73
N GLN A 22 5.72 -11.12 -0.20
CA GLN A 22 6.61 -12.24 0.09
C GLN A 22 7.73 -11.84 1.05
N TYR A 23 8.37 -10.68 0.80
CA TYR A 23 9.41 -10.15 1.67
C TYR A 23 8.88 -9.90 3.09
N PHE A 24 7.67 -9.33 3.22
CA PHE A 24 7.02 -9.06 4.49
C PHE A 24 6.64 -10.35 5.22
N LEU A 25 5.88 -11.25 4.59
CA LEU A 25 5.45 -12.51 5.22
C LEU A 25 6.64 -13.40 5.58
N GLY A 26 7.63 -13.53 4.69
CA GLY A 26 8.82 -14.36 4.91
C GLY A 26 9.77 -13.81 5.97
N SER A 27 9.56 -12.59 6.47
CA SER A 27 10.30 -12.03 7.62
C SER A 27 9.69 -12.40 8.96
N PHE A 28 8.39 -12.76 9.00
CA PHE A 28 7.67 -13.10 10.23
C PHE A 28 7.23 -14.56 10.31
N LEU A 29 7.07 -15.22 9.17
CA LEU A 29 6.56 -16.58 9.08
C LEU A 29 7.60 -17.51 8.46
N GLU A 30 7.65 -18.74 8.96
CA GLU A 30 8.48 -19.79 8.35
C GLU A 30 7.79 -20.35 7.09
N GLY A 31 8.52 -20.43 5.99
CA GLY A 31 8.04 -21.07 4.76
C GLY A 31 7.75 -22.55 4.96
N ARG A 32 6.72 -23.06 4.30
CA ARG A 32 6.42 -24.52 4.27
C ARG A 32 7.43 -25.28 3.42
N GLU A 33 7.82 -24.71 2.30
CA GLU A 33 8.83 -25.26 1.43
C GLU A 33 10.23 -25.10 2.08
N LYS A 34 11.05 -26.14 1.90
CA LYS A 34 12.42 -26.17 2.44
C LYS A 34 13.33 -25.14 1.77
N ASP A 35 13.05 -24.81 0.51
CA ASP A 35 13.72 -23.75 -0.22
C ASP A 35 12.94 -22.43 -0.13
N ARG A 36 13.47 -21.50 0.69
CA ARG A 36 12.89 -20.19 0.93
C ARG A 36 12.73 -19.35 -0.36
N ARG A 37 13.59 -19.57 -1.36
CA ARG A 37 13.56 -18.81 -2.61
C ARG A 37 12.39 -19.26 -3.48
N ILE A 38 12.19 -20.57 -3.62
CA ILE A 38 11.08 -21.14 -4.39
C ILE A 38 9.73 -20.72 -3.78
N ASN A 39 9.60 -20.84 -2.46
CA ASN A 39 8.39 -20.43 -1.75
C ASN A 39 8.06 -18.95 -2.00
N GLY A 40 9.07 -18.09 -1.91
CA GLY A 40 8.90 -16.66 -2.14
C GLY A 40 8.51 -16.33 -3.58
N LEU A 41 9.11 -16.99 -4.55
CA LEU A 41 8.81 -16.79 -5.97
C LEU A 41 7.38 -17.25 -6.32
N LEU A 42 6.94 -18.38 -5.73
CA LEU A 42 5.56 -18.86 -5.88
C LEU A 42 4.56 -17.84 -5.31
N VAL A 43 4.77 -17.34 -4.10
CA VAL A 43 3.89 -16.33 -3.50
C VAL A 43 3.81 -15.08 -4.37
N MET A 44 4.95 -14.59 -4.86
CA MET A 44 5.01 -13.40 -5.71
C MET A 44 4.20 -13.59 -7.00
N VAL A 45 4.40 -14.71 -7.70
CA VAL A 45 3.73 -14.98 -8.99
C VAL A 45 2.25 -15.23 -8.78
N VAL A 46 1.86 -16.09 -7.81
CA VAL A 46 0.46 -16.40 -7.54
C VAL A 46 -0.32 -15.15 -7.10
N TYR A 47 0.27 -14.33 -6.23
CA TYR A 47 -0.33 -13.05 -5.86
C TYR A 47 -0.52 -12.13 -7.07
N GLY A 48 0.49 -12.00 -7.92
CA GLY A 48 0.43 -11.17 -9.13
C GLY A 48 -0.68 -11.62 -10.08
N VAL A 49 -0.76 -12.93 -10.37
CA VAL A 49 -1.79 -13.51 -11.23
C VAL A 49 -3.19 -13.30 -10.64
N LEU A 50 -3.39 -13.59 -9.35
CA LEU A 50 -4.69 -13.42 -8.70
C LEU A 50 -5.11 -11.95 -8.66
N ARG A 51 -4.18 -11.03 -8.40
CA ARG A 51 -4.46 -9.60 -8.44
C ARG A 51 -4.92 -9.12 -9.81
N LEU A 52 -4.26 -9.56 -10.87
CA LEU A 52 -4.67 -9.24 -12.24
C LEU A 52 -6.02 -9.89 -12.57
N GLY A 53 -6.23 -11.14 -12.14
CA GLY A 53 -7.47 -11.88 -12.36
C GLY A 53 -8.71 -11.23 -11.71
N ILE A 54 -8.56 -10.57 -10.56
CA ILE A 54 -9.66 -9.89 -9.88
C ILE A 54 -10.33 -8.84 -10.78
N ASN A 55 -9.57 -8.16 -11.63
CA ASN A 55 -10.10 -7.14 -12.53
C ASN A 55 -11.11 -7.72 -13.55
N PHE A 56 -11.03 -9.03 -13.84
CA PHE A 56 -11.94 -9.73 -14.74
C PHE A 56 -13.17 -10.31 -14.02
N ILE A 57 -13.08 -10.55 -12.72
CA ILE A 57 -14.14 -11.19 -11.92
C ILE A 57 -15.16 -10.16 -11.44
N LEU A 58 -14.71 -8.94 -11.11
CA LEU A 58 -15.57 -7.93 -10.54
C LEU A 58 -16.32 -7.14 -11.63
N PRO A 59 -17.65 -6.93 -11.45
CA PRO A 59 -18.47 -6.22 -12.42
C PRO A 59 -18.01 -4.76 -12.58
N ALA A 60 -18.05 -4.27 -13.83
CA ALA A 60 -17.62 -2.93 -14.19
C ALA A 60 -18.65 -1.84 -13.85
N ASP A 61 -19.92 -2.24 -13.64
CA ASP A 61 -21.07 -1.32 -13.62
C ASP A 61 -21.12 -0.40 -12.39
N ASN A 62 -20.43 -0.75 -11.30
CA ASN A 62 -20.40 0.05 -10.10
C ASN A 62 -18.99 0.11 -9.49
N GLU A 63 -18.32 1.26 -9.68
CA GLU A 63 -16.94 1.45 -9.23
C GLU A 63 -16.75 1.35 -7.71
N SER A 64 -17.72 1.78 -6.92
CA SER A 64 -17.66 1.67 -5.46
C SER A 64 -17.71 0.21 -5.02
N ILE A 65 -18.63 -0.58 -5.58
CA ILE A 65 -18.74 -2.03 -5.30
C ILE A 65 -17.48 -2.75 -5.78
N ARG A 66 -16.99 -2.40 -6.97
CA ARG A 66 -15.76 -2.96 -7.53
C ARG A 66 -14.57 -2.70 -6.61
N THR A 67 -14.44 -1.50 -6.08
CA THR A 67 -13.31 -1.12 -5.21
C THR A 67 -13.36 -1.84 -3.87
N VAL A 68 -14.51 -1.83 -3.19
CA VAL A 68 -14.68 -2.54 -1.91
C VAL A 68 -14.51 -4.06 -2.11
N GLY A 69 -15.11 -4.60 -3.17
CA GLY A 69 -14.96 -6.01 -3.54
C GLY A 69 -13.51 -6.39 -3.80
N LYS A 70 -12.76 -5.55 -4.53
CA LYS A 70 -11.33 -5.77 -4.81
C LYS A 70 -10.50 -5.82 -3.53
N ILE A 71 -10.69 -4.89 -2.60
CA ILE A 71 -9.95 -4.86 -1.34
C ILE A 71 -10.28 -6.06 -0.46
N THR A 72 -11.58 -6.40 -0.35
CA THR A 72 -12.02 -7.57 0.42
C THR A 72 -11.45 -8.86 -0.16
N LEU A 73 -11.52 -9.03 -1.49
CA LEU A 73 -11.00 -10.22 -2.18
C LEU A 73 -9.49 -10.33 -2.04
N MET A 74 -8.76 -9.20 -2.17
CA MET A 74 -7.31 -9.16 -1.97
C MET A 74 -6.92 -9.53 -0.54
N PHE A 75 -7.67 -9.08 0.46
CA PHE A 75 -7.45 -9.48 1.84
C PHE A 75 -7.58 -11.02 2.01
N VAL A 76 -8.64 -11.60 1.49
CA VAL A 76 -8.85 -13.05 1.53
C VAL A 76 -7.71 -13.80 0.82
N ILE A 77 -7.28 -13.31 -0.35
CA ILE A 77 -6.16 -13.89 -1.09
C ILE A 77 -4.87 -13.85 -0.27
N ILE A 78 -4.54 -12.74 0.37
CA ILE A 78 -3.33 -12.62 1.19
C ILE A 78 -3.37 -13.60 2.37
N VAL A 79 -4.51 -13.72 3.05
CA VAL A 79 -4.69 -14.69 4.14
C VAL A 79 -4.52 -16.12 3.63
N LEU A 80 -5.16 -16.46 2.51
CA LEU A 80 -5.04 -17.79 1.90
C LEU A 80 -3.60 -18.11 1.47
N LEU A 81 -2.91 -17.17 0.82
CA LEU A 81 -1.50 -17.34 0.44
C LEU A 81 -0.61 -17.55 1.68
N ALA A 82 -0.83 -16.76 2.72
CA ALA A 82 -0.07 -16.92 3.95
C ALA A 82 -0.32 -18.29 4.64
N LEU A 83 -1.55 -18.78 4.65
CA LEU A 83 -1.89 -20.10 5.19
C LEU A 83 -1.38 -21.25 4.34
N LEU A 84 -1.34 -21.09 3.01
CA LEU A 84 -0.89 -22.15 2.10
C LEU A 84 0.63 -22.29 2.07
N PHE A 85 1.35 -21.17 2.00
CA PHE A 85 2.80 -21.16 1.78
C PHE A 85 3.64 -21.00 3.04
N TYR A 86 3.03 -20.60 4.16
CA TYR A 86 3.75 -20.38 5.43
C TYR A 86 3.17 -21.20 6.58
N LYS A 87 4.01 -21.45 7.59
CA LYS A 87 3.62 -22.04 8.87
C LYS A 87 3.41 -20.89 9.85
N GLY A 88 2.20 -20.71 10.34
CA GLY A 88 1.90 -19.65 11.31
C GLY A 88 0.58 -19.86 12.02
N VAL A 89 0.42 -19.18 13.15
CA VAL A 89 -0.84 -19.14 13.89
C VAL A 89 -1.81 -18.23 13.11
N GLN A 90 -3.05 -18.66 12.94
CA GLN A 90 -4.08 -17.95 12.16
C GLN A 90 -4.22 -16.47 12.55
N ALA A 91 -4.17 -16.14 13.86
CA ALA A 91 -4.26 -14.78 14.36
C ALA A 91 -3.10 -13.89 13.88
N ILE A 92 -1.86 -14.41 13.88
CA ILE A 92 -0.68 -13.68 13.38
C ILE A 92 -0.77 -13.49 11.87
N THR A 93 -1.22 -14.50 11.14
CA THR A 93 -1.41 -14.44 9.70
C THR A 93 -2.44 -13.37 9.31
N ALA A 94 -3.60 -13.33 9.98
CA ALA A 94 -4.61 -12.30 9.77
C ALA A 94 -4.09 -10.90 10.09
N PHE A 95 -3.35 -10.76 11.19
CA PHE A 95 -2.71 -9.50 11.56
C PHE A 95 -1.72 -9.02 10.47
N LEU A 96 -0.85 -9.89 9.99
CA LEU A 96 0.11 -9.54 8.94
C LEU A 96 -0.62 -9.15 7.63
N ALA A 97 -1.70 -9.85 7.28
CA ALA A 97 -2.50 -9.52 6.11
C ALA A 97 -3.15 -8.12 6.23
N ILE A 98 -3.75 -7.79 7.38
CA ILE A 98 -4.34 -6.48 7.64
C ILE A 98 -3.26 -5.38 7.59
N THR A 99 -2.12 -5.61 8.23
CA THR A 99 -1.01 -4.66 8.25
C THR A 99 -0.46 -4.41 6.84
N PHE A 100 -0.25 -5.46 6.03
CA PHE A 100 0.19 -5.32 4.66
C PHE A 100 -0.82 -4.53 3.82
N MET A 101 -2.11 -4.84 3.93
CA MET A 101 -3.17 -4.13 3.21
C MET A 101 -3.23 -2.66 3.62
N ALA A 102 -3.20 -2.37 4.92
CA ALA A 102 -3.23 -1.00 5.42
C ALA A 102 -2.05 -0.18 4.91
N VAL A 103 -0.83 -0.72 5.00
CA VAL A 103 0.38 -0.05 4.51
C VAL A 103 0.33 0.13 2.99
N SER A 104 -0.14 -0.88 2.24
CA SER A 104 -0.29 -0.81 0.78
C SER A 104 -1.28 0.28 0.37
N GLU A 105 -2.45 0.35 0.98
CA GLU A 105 -3.46 1.36 0.67
C GLU A 105 -3.01 2.77 1.07
N ILE A 106 -2.39 2.93 2.25
CA ILE A 106 -1.86 4.22 2.70
C ILE A 106 -0.76 4.72 1.75
N THR A 107 0.17 3.86 1.35
CA THR A 107 1.25 4.24 0.42
C THR A 107 0.73 4.53 -0.98
N PHE A 108 -0.28 3.81 -1.45
CA PHE A 108 -0.95 4.10 -2.71
C PHE A 108 -1.60 5.48 -2.69
N PHE A 109 -2.36 5.79 -1.64
CA PHE A 109 -2.99 7.10 -1.48
C PHE A 109 -1.98 8.24 -1.37
N LEU A 110 -0.90 8.04 -0.61
CA LEU A 110 0.16 9.03 -0.48
C LEU A 110 0.83 9.30 -1.83
N SER A 111 1.08 8.26 -2.63
CA SER A 111 1.62 8.39 -3.97
C SER A 111 0.65 9.13 -4.91
N TYR A 112 -0.64 8.84 -4.79
CA TYR A 112 -1.68 9.53 -5.56
C TYR A 112 -1.74 11.02 -5.22
N MET A 113 -1.68 11.40 -3.94
CA MET A 113 -1.63 12.81 -3.53
C MET A 113 -0.38 13.53 -4.01
N LEU A 114 0.78 12.87 -4.02
CA LEU A 114 2.00 13.43 -4.59
C LEU A 114 1.85 13.69 -6.09
N MET A 115 1.13 12.82 -6.81
CA MET A 115 0.86 12.98 -8.25
C MET A 115 -0.13 14.11 -8.54
N GLN A 116 -1.09 14.40 -7.66
CA GLN A 116 -1.98 15.54 -7.82
C GLN A 116 -1.22 16.86 -7.86
N ILE A 117 -0.09 16.96 -7.15
CA ILE A 117 0.81 18.12 -7.23
C ILE A 117 1.41 18.24 -8.64
N GLY A 118 1.65 17.11 -9.33
CA GLY A 118 2.12 17.07 -10.73
C GLY A 118 1.02 17.34 -11.77
N GLY A 119 -0.26 17.35 -11.38
CA GLY A 119 -1.40 17.59 -12.28
C GLY A 119 -1.37 18.95 -12.98
N ASN A 120 -0.74 19.95 -12.37
CA ASN A 120 -0.53 21.28 -12.96
C ASN A 120 0.26 21.25 -14.29
N LEU A 121 0.97 20.16 -14.59
CA LEU A 121 1.62 19.99 -15.90
C LEU A 121 0.62 19.86 -17.04
N PHE A 122 -0.54 19.24 -16.82
CA PHE A 122 -1.59 19.16 -17.84
C PHE A 122 -2.21 20.52 -18.13
N ASP A 123 -2.40 21.36 -17.12
CA ASP A 123 -2.90 22.74 -17.29
C ASP A 123 -1.92 23.57 -18.13
N LEU A 124 -0.61 23.34 -17.99
CA LEU A 124 0.40 23.97 -18.84
C LEU A 124 0.25 23.56 -20.32
N TRP A 125 0.02 22.27 -20.61
CA TRP A 125 -0.18 21.80 -21.98
C TRP A 125 -1.46 22.35 -22.61
N VAL A 126 -2.56 22.42 -21.84
CA VAL A 126 -3.82 23.03 -22.27
C VAL A 126 -3.60 24.51 -22.58
N TRP A 127 -2.91 25.26 -21.72
CA TRP A 127 -2.58 26.66 -21.93
C TRP A 127 -1.74 26.88 -23.23
N LEU A 128 -0.77 26.00 -23.49
CA LEU A 128 0.06 26.08 -24.71
C LEU A 128 -0.77 25.81 -25.98
N LEU A 129 -1.74 24.93 -25.93
CA LEU A 129 -2.69 24.66 -27.01
C LEU A 129 -3.59 25.86 -27.26
N GLU A 130 -4.18 26.44 -26.20
CA GLU A 130 -5.05 27.62 -26.28
C GLU A 130 -4.34 28.85 -26.88
N LYS A 131 -3.04 29.00 -26.61
CA LYS A 131 -2.19 30.04 -27.16
C LYS A 131 -1.74 29.77 -28.61
N GLY A 132 -2.07 28.63 -29.18
CA GLY A 132 -1.68 28.25 -30.54
C GLY A 132 -0.21 27.88 -30.72
N TYR A 133 0.52 27.66 -29.64
CA TYR A 133 1.94 27.20 -29.70
C TYR A 133 2.07 25.74 -30.14
N ILE A 134 1.02 24.95 -29.97
CA ILE A 134 1.01 23.51 -30.26
C ILE A 134 -0.19 23.19 -31.13
N ALA A 135 -0.01 22.39 -32.19
CA ALA A 135 -1.09 21.89 -33.04
C ALA A 135 -1.87 20.78 -32.28
N VAL A 136 -3.17 20.63 -32.60
CA VAL A 136 -4.07 19.67 -31.95
C VAL A 136 -3.52 18.22 -32.01
N ASP A 137 -3.04 17.79 -33.18
CA ASP A 137 -2.49 16.44 -33.38
C ASP A 137 -1.25 16.17 -32.51
N THR A 138 -0.40 17.20 -32.35
CA THR A 138 0.79 17.13 -31.51
C THR A 138 0.41 17.14 -30.02
N PHE A 139 -0.64 17.87 -29.66
CA PHE A 139 -1.15 17.94 -28.30
C PHE A 139 -1.63 16.59 -27.79
N GLU A 140 -2.44 15.85 -28.56
CA GLU A 140 -2.90 14.51 -28.18
C GLU A 140 -1.71 13.57 -27.90
N TRP A 141 -0.69 13.63 -28.72
CA TRP A 141 0.50 12.80 -28.58
C TRP A 141 1.31 13.15 -27.32
N ILE A 142 1.50 14.45 -27.06
CA ILE A 142 2.19 14.96 -25.86
C ILE A 142 1.44 14.57 -24.59
N VAL A 143 0.11 14.76 -24.57
CA VAL A 143 -0.73 14.39 -23.42
C VAL A 143 -0.63 12.90 -23.13
N GLN A 144 -0.69 12.08 -24.17
CA GLN A 144 -0.55 10.63 -24.04
C GLN A 144 0.80 10.21 -23.44
N ILE A 145 1.90 10.75 -23.95
CA ILE A 145 3.25 10.43 -23.43
C ILE A 145 3.39 10.91 -21.99
N SER A 146 2.93 12.14 -21.72
CA SER A 146 2.97 12.72 -20.37
C SER A 146 2.19 11.89 -19.37
N ALA A 147 0.99 11.42 -19.74
CA ALA A 147 0.16 10.56 -18.91
C ALA A 147 0.87 9.22 -18.59
N THR A 148 1.46 8.59 -19.60
CA THR A 148 2.22 7.32 -19.39
C THR A 148 3.43 7.55 -18.50
N PHE A 149 4.16 8.63 -18.73
CA PHE A 149 5.34 8.96 -17.92
C PHE A 149 4.97 9.21 -16.46
N LEU A 150 3.89 9.98 -16.22
CA LEU A 150 3.37 10.21 -14.89
C LEU A 150 2.90 8.91 -14.22
N GLN A 151 2.26 8.02 -14.97
CA GLN A 151 1.83 6.71 -14.46
C GLN A 151 3.02 5.84 -14.04
N ILE A 152 4.11 5.84 -14.82
CA ILE A 152 5.35 5.13 -14.46
C ILE A 152 5.95 5.70 -13.18
N ILE A 153 6.02 7.02 -13.06
CA ILE A 153 6.52 7.69 -11.85
C ILE A 153 5.64 7.34 -10.66
N PHE A 154 4.32 7.42 -10.81
CA PHE A 154 3.36 7.08 -9.77
C PHE A 154 3.59 5.67 -9.22
N TYR A 155 3.62 4.68 -10.09
CA TYR A 155 3.82 3.29 -9.67
C TYR A 155 5.22 3.06 -9.10
N GLY A 156 6.23 3.75 -9.62
CA GLY A 156 7.59 3.74 -9.08
C GLY A 156 7.63 4.26 -7.64
N ILE A 157 7.06 5.44 -7.40
CA ILE A 157 6.97 6.04 -6.06
C ILE A 157 6.19 5.11 -5.11
N PHE A 158 5.06 4.59 -5.56
CA PHE A 158 4.24 3.68 -4.77
C PHE A 158 5.01 2.43 -4.32
N LEU A 159 5.68 1.72 -5.23
CA LEU A 159 6.44 0.51 -4.89
C LEU A 159 7.63 0.81 -3.97
N VAL A 160 8.32 1.93 -4.19
CA VAL A 160 9.43 2.38 -3.36
C VAL A 160 8.96 2.70 -1.94
N LEU A 161 7.87 3.49 -1.80
CA LEU A 161 7.30 3.82 -0.50
C LEU A 161 6.81 2.57 0.24
N LEU A 162 6.12 1.68 -0.47
CA LEU A 162 5.65 0.40 0.08
C LEU A 162 6.82 -0.44 0.61
N TYR A 163 7.87 -0.61 -0.19
CA TYR A 163 9.04 -1.37 0.22
C TYR A 163 9.73 -0.76 1.44
N PHE A 164 9.93 0.56 1.47
CA PHE A 164 10.58 1.22 2.61
C PHE A 164 9.72 1.17 3.87
N ALA A 165 8.41 1.35 3.77
CA ALA A 165 7.49 1.23 4.90
C ALA A 165 7.54 -0.17 5.51
N LEU A 166 7.41 -1.21 4.67
CA LEU A 166 7.47 -2.60 5.13
C LEU A 166 8.85 -2.95 5.70
N ARG A 167 9.94 -2.53 5.05
CA ARG A 167 11.30 -2.73 5.57
C ARG A 167 11.50 -2.09 6.93
N LYS A 168 10.90 -0.91 7.15
CA LYS A 168 10.95 -0.23 8.44
C LYS A 168 10.24 -1.03 9.52
N ILE A 169 9.05 -1.55 9.21
CA ILE A 169 8.28 -2.42 10.10
C ILE A 169 9.09 -3.68 10.43
N ILE A 170 9.62 -4.38 9.41
CA ILE A 170 10.41 -5.60 9.61
C ILE A 170 11.60 -5.35 10.53
N ARG A 171 12.38 -4.29 10.28
CA ARG A 171 13.55 -3.96 11.11
C ARG A 171 13.19 -3.70 12.56
N SER A 172 12.07 -3.07 12.79
CA SER A 172 11.60 -2.75 14.12
C SER A 172 11.21 -3.98 14.94
N PHE A 173 10.75 -5.04 14.27
CA PHE A 173 10.39 -6.32 14.90
C PHE A 173 11.54 -7.34 14.93
N SER A 174 12.49 -7.25 13.98
CA SER A 174 13.58 -8.25 13.82
C SER A 174 14.63 -8.21 14.94
N ASP A 175 14.74 -7.10 15.67
CA ASP A 175 15.77 -6.93 16.73
C ASP A 175 15.46 -7.69 18.02
N LYS A 176 14.47 -8.58 18.03
CA LYS A 176 14.04 -9.26 19.25
C LYS A 176 13.65 -10.72 19.03
N ASP A 177 14.17 -11.59 19.88
CA ASP A 177 13.62 -12.92 20.24
C ASP A 177 12.21 -12.78 20.85
N TYR A 178 11.26 -12.24 20.09
CA TYR A 178 9.99 -11.78 20.62
C TYR A 178 8.86 -12.75 20.29
N ARG A 179 8.36 -13.41 21.33
CA ARG A 179 7.00 -13.97 21.31
C ARG A 179 6.03 -12.80 21.45
N ILE A 180 5.47 -12.34 20.33
CA ILE A 180 4.43 -11.32 20.29
C ILE A 180 3.33 -11.71 21.28
N GLN A 181 3.17 -10.97 22.36
CA GLN A 181 2.07 -11.18 23.29
C GLN A 181 0.76 -10.77 22.64
N ARG A 182 -0.32 -11.52 22.91
CA ARG A 182 -1.65 -11.25 22.33
C ARG A 182 -2.09 -9.79 22.50
N THR A 183 -1.75 -9.18 23.62
CA THR A 183 -2.09 -7.78 23.94
C THR A 183 -1.41 -6.79 23.02
N GLU A 184 -0.15 -7.02 22.66
CA GLU A 184 0.60 -6.15 21.73
C GLU A 184 0.09 -6.27 20.31
N LEU A 185 -0.36 -7.46 19.92
CA LEU A 185 -0.98 -7.71 18.62
C LEU A 185 -2.24 -6.86 18.44
N TYR A 186 -3.07 -6.69 19.47
CA TYR A 186 -4.24 -5.80 19.41
C TYR A 186 -3.85 -4.33 19.30
N PHE A 187 -2.83 -3.88 20.04
CA PHE A 187 -2.36 -2.48 19.95
C PHE A 187 -1.80 -2.12 18.57
N LEU A 188 -1.23 -3.07 17.85
CA LEU A 188 -0.76 -2.85 16.48
C LEU A 188 -1.89 -2.96 15.44
N LEU A 189 -2.88 -3.80 15.70
CA LEU A 189 -3.99 -4.06 14.77
C LEU A 189 -4.93 -2.86 14.69
N VAL A 190 -5.17 -2.14 15.80
CA VAL A 190 -6.07 -0.99 15.83
C VAL A 190 -5.63 0.15 14.90
N PRO A 191 -4.37 0.67 14.95
CA PRO A 191 -3.95 1.72 14.01
C PRO A 191 -3.98 1.26 12.54
N GLY A 192 -3.65 0.00 12.27
CA GLY A 192 -3.69 -0.57 10.93
C GLY A 192 -5.11 -0.64 10.37
N THR A 193 -6.08 -1.12 11.17
CA THR A 193 -7.49 -1.19 10.75
C THR A 193 -8.10 0.19 10.60
N VAL A 194 -7.81 1.13 11.50
CA VAL A 194 -8.27 2.53 11.38
C VAL A 194 -7.69 3.17 10.13
N GLY A 195 -6.40 3.00 9.86
CA GLY A 195 -5.76 3.50 8.64
C GLY A 195 -6.40 2.93 7.37
N LEU A 196 -6.69 1.62 7.36
CA LEU A 196 -7.38 0.96 6.26
C LEU A 196 -8.80 1.52 6.05
N LEU A 197 -9.57 1.68 7.12
CA LEU A 197 -10.92 2.24 7.05
C LEU A 197 -10.91 3.69 6.54
N VAL A 198 -9.98 4.50 7.01
CA VAL A 198 -9.80 5.88 6.52
C VAL A 198 -9.46 5.89 5.03
N CYS A 199 -8.54 5.04 4.58
CA CYS A 199 -8.21 4.91 3.16
C CYS A 199 -9.41 4.46 2.31
N LEU A 200 -10.22 3.51 2.80
CA LEU A 200 -11.43 3.06 2.14
C LEU A 200 -12.46 4.19 2.01
N LEU A 201 -12.72 4.93 3.09
CA LEU A 201 -13.62 6.07 3.08
C LEU A 201 -13.16 7.15 2.11
N LEU A 202 -11.87 7.51 2.15
CA LEU A 202 -11.31 8.51 1.25
C LEU A 202 -11.40 8.06 -0.22
N ARG A 203 -11.10 6.79 -0.50
CA ARG A 203 -11.22 6.25 -1.85
C ARG A 203 -12.67 6.26 -2.34
N THR A 204 -13.64 5.90 -1.49
CA THR A 204 -15.06 5.95 -1.83
C THR A 204 -15.50 7.39 -2.11
N ILE A 205 -15.08 8.35 -1.28
CA ILE A 205 -15.37 9.76 -1.46
C ILE A 205 -14.75 10.25 -2.79
N MET A 206 -13.50 9.89 -3.08
CA MET A 206 -12.83 10.29 -4.33
C MET A 206 -13.53 9.72 -5.56
N ILE A 207 -13.87 8.43 -5.57
CA ILE A 207 -14.60 7.80 -6.69
C ILE A 207 -15.96 8.48 -6.90
N THR A 208 -16.65 8.84 -5.83
CA THR A 208 -17.95 9.54 -5.92
C THR A 208 -17.79 10.94 -6.49
N ILE A 209 -16.67 11.61 -6.22
CA ILE A 209 -16.36 12.96 -6.70
C ILE A 209 -15.73 12.94 -8.10
N GLU A 210 -14.91 11.92 -8.44
CA GLU A 210 -14.23 11.78 -9.73
C GLU A 210 -15.19 11.61 -10.91
N ASN A 211 -16.37 11.05 -10.67
CA ASN A 211 -17.41 11.03 -11.70
C ASN A 211 -17.91 12.43 -12.08
N ASP A 212 -17.70 13.43 -11.21
CA ASP A 212 -18.11 14.79 -11.48
C ASP A 212 -16.97 15.82 -11.61
N MET A 213 -15.81 15.68 -10.96
CA MET A 213 -14.63 16.56 -11.16
C MET A 213 -13.40 16.21 -10.29
N PRO A 214 -12.24 15.85 -10.85
CA PRO A 214 -10.99 15.69 -10.09
C PRO A 214 -10.43 17.01 -9.52
N LYS A 215 -10.77 18.15 -10.13
CA LYS A 215 -10.37 19.50 -9.68
C LYS A 215 -11.11 19.98 -8.42
N LEU A 216 -12.24 19.38 -8.06
CA LEU A 216 -13.13 19.89 -7.01
C LEU A 216 -12.54 19.75 -5.60
N LEU A 217 -11.70 18.75 -5.35
CA LEU A 217 -11.08 18.57 -4.05
C LEU A 217 -9.97 19.59 -3.79
N CYS A 218 -9.13 19.87 -4.77
CA CYS A 218 -8.03 20.83 -4.63
C CYS A 218 -8.51 22.29 -4.71
N ASP A 219 -9.41 22.60 -5.64
CA ASP A 219 -9.83 23.99 -5.90
C ASP A 219 -10.94 24.45 -4.94
N ARG A 220 -11.87 23.55 -4.58
CA ARG A 220 -13.00 23.91 -3.71
C ARG A 220 -12.75 23.69 -2.23
N TYR A 221 -11.84 22.77 -1.90
CA TYR A 221 -11.46 22.44 -0.52
C TYR A 221 -9.94 22.35 -0.35
N PRO A 222 -9.19 23.47 -0.51
CA PRO A 222 -7.73 23.44 -0.37
C PRO A 222 -7.26 22.93 1.00
N ILE A 223 -8.11 23.09 2.03
CA ILE A 223 -7.85 22.57 3.37
C ILE A 223 -7.87 21.03 3.38
N LEU A 224 -8.77 20.38 2.63
CA LEU A 224 -8.84 18.92 2.56
C LEU A 224 -7.60 18.32 1.87
N SER A 225 -7.06 18.99 0.85
CA SER A 225 -5.85 18.54 0.16
C SER A 225 -4.60 18.50 1.06
N ILE A 226 -4.62 19.25 2.17
CA ILE A 226 -3.56 19.25 3.17
C ILE A 226 -3.87 18.28 4.32
N ILE A 227 -5.14 18.26 4.79
CA ILE A 227 -5.55 17.45 5.94
C ILE A 227 -5.49 15.96 5.62
N VAL A 228 -5.94 15.55 4.41
CA VAL A 228 -5.98 14.14 4.02
C VAL A 228 -4.58 13.50 4.00
N PRO A 229 -3.57 14.02 3.30
CA PRO A 229 -2.22 13.48 3.36
C PRO A 229 -1.62 13.56 4.77
N ALA A 230 -1.93 14.60 5.56
CA ALA A 230 -1.47 14.70 6.94
C ALA A 230 -2.02 13.55 7.81
N ILE A 231 -3.31 13.22 7.70
CA ILE A 231 -3.92 12.08 8.42
C ILE A 231 -3.30 10.75 7.96
N LEU A 232 -3.05 10.57 6.65
CA LEU A 232 -2.42 9.37 6.11
C LEU A 232 -0.99 9.20 6.61
N ILE A 233 -0.21 10.29 6.62
CA ILE A 233 1.14 10.31 7.17
C ILE A 233 1.12 10.01 8.67
N LEU A 234 0.20 10.62 9.43
CA LEU A 234 0.04 10.34 10.86
C LEU A 234 -0.37 8.89 11.11
N SER A 235 -1.25 8.31 10.31
CA SER A 235 -1.63 6.89 10.39
C SER A 235 -0.43 5.98 10.14
N LEU A 236 0.35 6.26 9.09
CA LEU A 236 1.57 5.52 8.79
C LEU A 236 2.62 5.66 9.90
N LEU A 237 2.84 6.89 10.38
CA LEU A 237 3.76 7.16 11.49
C LEU A 237 3.29 6.50 12.78
N SER A 238 1.98 6.43 13.05
CA SER A 238 1.44 5.76 14.23
C SER A 238 1.71 4.25 14.18
N ILE A 239 1.53 3.61 13.01
CA ILE A 239 1.91 2.20 12.79
C ILE A 239 3.41 2.00 13.08
N LEU A 240 4.26 2.93 12.60
CA LEU A 240 5.70 2.87 12.80
C LEU A 240 6.14 3.24 14.23
N TYR A 241 5.35 4.05 14.97
CA TYR A 241 5.70 4.57 16.31
C TYR A 241 5.26 3.63 17.45
N VAL A 242 4.10 3.00 17.35
CA VAL A 242 3.64 1.99 18.33
C VAL A 242 4.70 0.93 18.51
N ASP A 243 5.37 0.59 17.45
CA ASP A 243 6.49 -0.30 17.39
C ASP A 243 7.70 0.16 18.22
N ARG A 244 8.09 1.44 18.18
CA ARG A 244 9.22 1.97 18.98
C ARG A 244 8.95 1.99 20.48
N LYS A 245 7.71 2.21 20.91
CA LYS A 245 7.36 2.36 22.33
C LYS A 245 7.30 1.00 23.03
N SER A 246 6.76 -0.02 22.36
CA SER A 246 6.79 -1.39 22.86
C SER A 246 8.24 -1.89 23.06
N THR A 247 9.13 -1.42 22.18
CA THR A 247 10.58 -1.70 22.21
C THR A 247 11.26 -1.15 23.46
N ARG A 248 10.96 0.08 23.86
CA ARG A 248 11.60 0.72 25.02
C ARG A 248 11.09 0.20 26.37
N LEU A 249 9.82 -0.12 26.47
CA LEU A 249 9.23 -0.66 27.71
C LEU A 249 9.82 -2.02 28.10
N ASN A 250 10.10 -2.87 27.11
CA ASN A 250 10.67 -4.19 27.36
C ASN A 250 12.17 -4.17 27.68
N SER A 251 12.93 -3.25 27.12
CA SER A 251 14.35 -3.11 27.52
C SER A 251 14.51 -2.64 28.96
N SER A 252 13.57 -1.85 29.48
CA SER A 252 13.57 -1.41 30.89
C SER A 252 13.17 -2.54 31.88
N HIS A 253 12.29 -3.47 31.44
CA HIS A 253 11.94 -4.64 32.25
C HIS A 253 13.04 -5.73 32.24
N ALA A 254 13.72 -5.92 31.11
CA ALA A 254 14.84 -6.87 31.02
C ALA A 254 16.06 -6.43 31.84
N SER A 255 16.29 -5.11 32.00
CA SER A 255 17.37 -4.60 32.84
C SER A 255 17.08 -4.72 34.33
N LYS A 256 15.81 -4.63 34.75
CA LYS A 256 15.40 -4.81 36.16
C LYS A 256 15.46 -6.25 36.62
N SER A 257 15.28 -7.25 35.74
CA SER A 257 15.36 -8.65 36.09
C SER A 257 16.80 -9.19 36.22
N ARG A 258 17.81 -8.40 35.87
CA ARG A 258 19.23 -8.76 35.95
C ARG A 258 19.98 -8.15 37.16
N MET A 259 19.28 -7.56 38.12
CA MET A 259 19.94 -7.19 39.37
C MET A 259 20.20 -8.49 40.17
N PRO A 260 21.47 -8.87 40.43
CA PRO A 260 21.75 -9.97 41.31
C PRO A 260 21.22 -9.61 42.68
N SER A 261 20.44 -10.51 43.30
CA SER A 261 20.14 -10.43 44.72
C SER A 261 21.46 -10.65 45.45
N SER A 262 22.09 -9.55 45.83
CA SER A 262 23.16 -9.57 46.79
C SER A 262 22.53 -9.84 48.16
N ALA A 263 22.59 -11.09 48.60
CA ALA A 263 22.52 -11.51 49.99
C ALA A 263 23.91 -11.85 50.44
#